data_0fa00a3d6a7e196a93a58f4a37f40173
#
_entry.id   0fa00a3d6a7e196a93a58f4a37f40173
#
_cell.length_a   1.000
_cell.length_b   1.000
_cell.length_c   1.000
_cell.angle_alpha   90.00
_cell.angle_beta   90.00
_cell.angle_gamma   90.00
#
_symmetry.space_group_name_H-M   'P 1'
#
loop_
_entity.id
_entity.type
_entity.pdbx_description
1 polymer ?
#
loop_
_entity_poly.entity_id
_entity_poly.type
_entity_poly.pdbx_seq_one_letter_code
_entity_poly.pdbx_strand_id
1 'polypeptide(L)'
;MLHNLGSKTYLLAVRPNALANTGTQTGSAIDLNDYEGDIAFVLDASAGGASVTYAVKLTESDTEGGSYTDVSGGAFTTTDANSALQEKIFVNSNDMKRYIKSSVTIAGGTGTGFVSVTGLAAKKYD
;
A
#
# COMPACT_ATOMS: atom_id res chain seq x y z
N MET A 1 21.94 13.99 6.66
CA MET A 1 22.68 12.72 6.84
C MET A 1 21.79 11.67 7.45
N LEU A 2 21.85 10.48 6.93
CA LEU A 2 20.91 9.41 7.29
C LEU A 2 21.43 8.43 8.35
N HIS A 3 22.30 8.88 9.24
CA HIS A 3 22.86 8.03 10.30
C HIS A 3 21.79 7.40 11.20
N ASN A 4 20.68 8.11 11.37
CA ASN A 4 19.62 7.68 12.27
C ASN A 4 18.40 7.12 11.56
N LEU A 5 18.58 6.66 10.33
CA LEU A 5 17.45 6.17 9.55
C LEU A 5 16.68 5.09 10.31
N GLY A 6 17.38 4.16 10.93
CA GLY A 6 16.75 3.08 11.69
C GLY A 6 15.99 3.54 12.92
N SER A 7 16.35 4.68 13.51
CA SER A 7 15.65 5.22 14.68
C SER A 7 14.55 6.20 14.32
N LYS A 8 14.54 6.69 13.08
CA LYS A 8 13.59 7.72 12.64
C LYS A 8 12.61 7.23 11.59
N THR A 9 12.87 6.10 11.00
CA THR A 9 12.02 5.52 9.98
C THR A 9 11.22 4.37 10.58
N TYR A 10 9.94 4.40 10.35
CA TYR A 10 9.02 3.40 10.86
C TYR A 10 8.35 2.66 9.72
N LEU A 11 8.16 1.38 9.93
CA LEU A 11 7.44 0.54 9.02
C LEU A 11 5.95 0.74 9.25
N LEU A 12 5.27 1.31 8.27
CA LEU A 12 3.83 1.36 8.27
C LEU A 12 3.35 0.01 7.73
N ALA A 13 2.98 -0.84 8.63
CA ALA A 13 2.53 -2.16 8.26
C ALA A 13 1.26 -2.05 7.45
N VAL A 14 1.38 -2.45 6.23
CA VAL A 14 0.24 -2.61 5.40
C VAL A 14 0.06 -4.06 5.15
N ARG A 15 -0.61 -4.66 4.54
CA ARG A 15 -1.14 -5.95 4.58
C ARG A 15 -0.41 -7.02 3.78
N PRO A 16 0.08 -8.05 4.38
CA PRO A 16 0.27 -9.30 3.65
C PRO A 16 -1.07 -9.98 3.44
N ASN A 17 -1.40 -10.31 2.22
CA ASN A 17 -2.61 -11.05 1.90
C ASN A 17 -2.33 -12.26 1.05
N ALA A 18 -2.85 -13.36 1.49
CA ALA A 18 -3.04 -14.49 0.59
C ALA A 18 -4.30 -14.19 -0.24
N LEU A 19 -4.14 -14.19 -1.54
CA LEU A 19 -5.22 -13.87 -2.45
C LEU A 19 -5.80 -15.16 -3.00
N ALA A 20 -7.01 -15.44 -2.63
CA ALA A 20 -7.66 -16.68 -3.06
C ALA A 20 -8.81 -16.46 -4.04
N ASN A 21 -9.41 -15.28 -4.07
CA ASN A 21 -10.64 -15.05 -4.83
C ASN A 21 -10.64 -13.69 -5.51
N THR A 22 -11.42 -13.58 -6.58
CA THR A 22 -11.70 -12.29 -7.20
C THR A 22 -12.42 -11.37 -6.24
N GLY A 23 -12.18 -10.09 -6.38
CA GLY A 23 -12.80 -9.06 -5.55
C GLY A 23 -11.78 -8.06 -5.03
N THR A 24 -12.25 -7.18 -4.16
CA THR A 24 -11.42 -6.15 -3.55
C THR A 24 -11.20 -6.46 -2.08
N GLN A 25 -9.95 -6.38 -1.65
CA GLN A 25 -9.57 -6.49 -0.25
C GLN A 25 -8.89 -5.20 0.19
N THR A 26 -9.22 -4.73 1.39
CA THR A 26 -8.62 -3.52 1.94
C THR A 26 -7.86 -3.84 3.22
N GLY A 27 -6.77 -3.11 3.43
CA GLY A 27 -6.01 -3.18 4.66
C GLY A 27 -6.67 -2.38 5.78
N SER A 28 -6.08 -2.43 6.95
CA SER A 28 -6.48 -1.60 8.08
C SER A 28 -6.06 -0.15 7.85
N ALA A 29 -6.78 0.78 8.47
CA ALA A 29 -6.44 2.19 8.40
C ALA A 29 -5.12 2.47 9.12
N ILE A 30 -4.30 3.30 8.52
CA ILE A 30 -3.05 3.79 9.09
C ILE A 30 -3.20 5.27 9.34
N ASP A 31 -2.91 5.71 10.56
CA ASP A 31 -2.94 7.12 10.95
C ASP A 31 -1.58 7.76 10.63
N LEU A 32 -1.58 8.76 9.75
CA LEU A 32 -0.37 9.46 9.33
C LEU A 32 -0.04 10.67 10.21
N ASN A 33 -0.79 10.91 11.27
CA ASN A 33 -0.67 12.13 12.05
C ASN A 33 0.75 12.37 12.61
N ASP A 34 1.48 11.32 12.92
CA ASP A 34 2.82 11.41 13.50
C ASP A 34 3.96 11.34 12.49
N TYR A 35 3.64 11.34 11.20
CA TYR A 35 4.62 11.17 10.13
C TYR A 35 4.71 12.41 9.26
N GLU A 36 5.88 12.62 8.67
CA GLU A 36 6.12 13.77 7.80
C GLU A 36 6.99 13.41 6.61
N GLY A 37 6.94 14.26 5.58
CA GLY A 37 7.76 14.13 4.39
C GLY A 37 7.24 13.08 3.42
N ASP A 38 8.12 12.68 2.54
CA ASP A 38 7.80 11.65 1.56
C ASP A 38 7.75 10.29 2.23
N ILE A 39 6.73 9.52 1.90
CA ILE A 39 6.57 8.16 2.36
C ILE A 39 6.79 7.23 1.17
N ALA A 40 7.68 6.28 1.33
CA ALA A 40 7.91 5.25 0.31
C ALA A 40 6.93 4.09 0.56
N PHE A 41 6.11 3.79 -0.42
CA PHE A 41 5.23 2.62 -0.38
C PHE A 41 5.78 1.57 -1.33
N VAL A 42 6.00 0.39 -0.81
CA VAL A 42 6.57 -0.73 -1.55
C VAL A 42 5.50 -1.80 -1.73
N LEU A 43 5.20 -2.10 -2.97
CA LEU A 43 4.36 -3.24 -3.34
C LEU A 43 5.26 -4.43 -3.58
N ASP A 44 4.91 -5.55 -2.97
CA ASP A 44 5.56 -6.83 -3.22
C ASP A 44 4.46 -7.86 -3.51
N ALA A 45 4.44 -8.34 -4.73
CA ALA A 45 3.43 -9.28 -5.19
C ALA A 45 4.08 -10.50 -5.81
N SER A 46 3.63 -11.67 -5.38
CA SER A 46 4.03 -12.92 -6.01
C SER A 46 3.19 -13.19 -7.26
N ALA A 47 3.66 -14.12 -8.11
CA ALA A 47 2.84 -14.60 -9.21
C ALA A 47 1.59 -15.30 -8.64
N GLY A 48 0.45 -15.01 -9.20
CA GLY A 48 -0.84 -15.51 -8.70
C GLY A 48 -1.56 -16.49 -9.63
N GLY A 49 -1.00 -16.78 -10.78
CA GLY A 49 -1.59 -17.70 -11.74
C GLY A 49 -2.02 -17.04 -13.05
N ALA A 50 -2.30 -17.85 -14.04
CA ALA A 50 -2.66 -17.39 -15.37
C ALA A 50 -3.98 -16.61 -15.36
N SER A 51 -4.03 -15.56 -16.14
CA SER A 51 -5.22 -14.71 -16.34
C SER A 51 -5.68 -13.92 -15.12
N VAL A 52 -4.93 -13.93 -14.02
CA VAL A 52 -5.24 -13.14 -12.84
C VAL A 52 -4.49 -11.81 -12.89
N THR A 53 -5.17 -10.72 -12.54
CA THR A 53 -4.53 -9.40 -12.44
C THR A 53 -4.72 -8.84 -11.03
N TYR A 54 -3.73 -8.08 -10.59
CA TYR A 54 -3.78 -7.36 -9.31
C TYR A 54 -3.72 -5.87 -9.59
N ALA A 55 -4.73 -5.14 -9.14
CA ALA A 55 -4.74 -3.68 -9.14
C ALA A 55 -4.62 -3.21 -7.69
N VAL A 56 -3.52 -2.56 -7.37
CA VAL A 56 -3.20 -2.15 -6.00
C VAL A 56 -3.09 -0.64 -5.95
N LYS A 57 -3.74 -0.05 -4.96
CA LYS A 57 -3.73 1.40 -4.77
C LYS A 57 -3.86 1.76 -3.30
N LEU A 58 -3.54 3.01 -3.01
CA LEU A 58 -3.78 3.61 -1.71
C LEU A 58 -5.06 4.44 -1.76
N THR A 59 -5.80 4.43 -0.68
CA THR A 59 -6.98 5.27 -0.48
C THR A 59 -6.83 6.07 0.80
N GLU A 60 -7.56 7.18 0.91
CA GLU A 60 -7.41 8.12 2.00
C GLU A 60 -8.74 8.62 2.53
N SER A 61 -8.74 9.03 3.81
CA SER A 61 -9.90 9.65 4.46
C SER A 61 -9.44 10.56 5.59
N ASP A 62 -10.23 11.59 5.89
CA ASP A 62 -10.01 12.44 7.06
C ASP A 62 -10.41 11.76 8.37
N THR A 63 -11.24 10.74 8.30
CA THR A 63 -11.71 9.98 9.47
C THR A 63 -11.46 8.50 9.26
N GLU A 64 -11.09 7.82 10.34
CA GLU A 64 -10.73 6.40 10.28
C GLU A 64 -11.86 5.52 9.75
N GLY A 65 -13.07 5.75 10.22
CA GLY A 65 -14.26 5.00 9.80
C GLY A 65 -15.04 5.66 8.67
N GLY A 66 -14.48 6.68 8.02
CA GLY A 66 -15.17 7.43 6.97
C GLY A 66 -15.10 6.78 5.60
N SER A 67 -15.51 7.55 4.60
CA SER A 67 -15.40 7.14 3.20
C SER A 67 -14.00 7.41 2.68
N TYR A 68 -13.42 6.42 2.02
CA TYR A 68 -12.07 6.51 1.47
C TYR A 68 -12.12 6.77 -0.02
N THR A 69 -11.25 7.66 -0.48
CA THR A 69 -11.09 8.01 -1.90
C THR A 69 -9.65 7.75 -2.32
N ASP A 70 -9.41 7.67 -3.62
CA ASP A 70 -8.08 7.36 -4.12
C ASP A 70 -7.08 8.47 -3.80
N VAL A 71 -5.89 8.06 -3.39
CA VAL A 71 -4.75 8.97 -3.20
C VAL A 71 -4.19 9.33 -4.56
N SER A 72 -4.01 10.63 -4.82
CA SER A 72 -3.34 11.09 -6.04
C SER A 72 -1.89 10.60 -6.05
N GLY A 73 -1.51 9.89 -7.11
CA GLY A 73 -0.18 9.28 -7.19
C GLY A 73 -0.02 8.03 -6.35
N GLY A 74 -1.10 7.51 -5.77
CA GLY A 74 -1.06 6.35 -4.88
C GLY A 74 -1.40 5.02 -5.54
N ALA A 75 -1.44 4.96 -6.86
CA ALA A 75 -1.73 3.71 -7.57
C ALA A 75 -0.43 3.05 -8.05
N PHE A 76 -0.36 1.75 -7.87
CA PHE A 76 0.72 0.93 -8.44
C PHE A 76 0.33 0.48 -9.85
N THR A 77 1.32 0.07 -10.62
CA THR A 77 1.08 -0.52 -11.93
C THR A 77 0.27 -1.80 -11.77
N THR A 78 -0.79 -1.93 -12.53
CA THR A 78 -1.55 -3.18 -12.56
C THR A 78 -0.67 -4.30 -13.09
N THR A 79 -0.58 -5.39 -12.36
CA THR A 79 0.23 -6.52 -12.74
C THR A 79 -0.62 -7.66 -13.25
N ASP A 80 -0.13 -8.35 -14.26
CA ASP A 80 -0.63 -9.68 -14.55
C ASP A 80 0.00 -10.66 -13.56
N ALA A 81 -0.70 -11.69 -13.22
CA ALA A 81 -0.27 -12.57 -12.15
C ALA A 81 0.69 -13.68 -12.61
N ASN A 82 1.21 -13.59 -13.81
CA ASN A 82 2.15 -14.60 -14.32
C ASN A 82 3.57 -14.41 -13.80
N SER A 83 3.88 -13.22 -13.26
CA SER A 83 5.21 -12.95 -12.74
C SER A 83 5.11 -12.13 -11.45
N ALA A 84 6.12 -12.27 -10.60
CA ALA A 84 6.23 -11.45 -9.40
C ALA A 84 6.51 -9.99 -9.75
N LEU A 85 5.98 -9.08 -8.95
CA LEU A 85 6.17 -7.65 -9.14
C LEU A 85 6.64 -7.02 -7.83
N GLN A 86 7.67 -6.20 -7.93
CA GLN A 86 8.03 -5.25 -6.88
C GLN A 86 7.99 -3.85 -7.46
N GLU A 87 7.30 -2.95 -6.78
CA GLU A 87 7.20 -1.57 -7.22
C GLU A 87 7.24 -0.64 -6.01
N LYS A 88 7.80 0.52 -6.21
CA LYS A 88 7.93 1.53 -5.18
C LYS A 88 7.35 2.85 -5.69
N ILE A 89 6.51 3.47 -4.88
CA ILE A 89 6.01 4.82 -5.14
C ILE A 89 6.28 5.70 -3.94
N PHE A 90 6.40 7.00 -4.19
CA PHE A 90 6.58 7.99 -3.14
C PHE A 90 5.39 8.94 -3.15
N VAL A 91 4.79 9.16 -1.97
CA VAL A 91 3.73 10.15 -1.81
C VAL A 91 4.06 10.98 -0.58
N ASN A 92 3.99 12.30 -0.72
CA ASN A 92 4.25 13.19 0.41
C ASN A 92 3.08 13.16 1.38
N SER A 93 3.36 13.15 2.67
CA SER A 93 2.33 13.10 3.71
C SER A 93 1.38 14.31 3.64
N ASN A 94 1.85 15.45 3.15
CA ASN A 94 1.01 16.64 2.99
C ASN A 94 0.03 16.53 1.83
N ASP A 95 0.24 15.59 0.92
CA ASP A 95 -0.63 15.34 -0.22
C ASP A 95 -1.64 14.23 0.08
N MET A 96 -1.65 13.72 1.30
CA MET A 96 -2.57 12.68 1.74
C MET A 96 -3.39 13.16 2.93
N LYS A 97 -4.57 12.59 3.08
CA LYS A 97 -5.38 12.79 4.27
C LYS A 97 -4.81 11.99 5.44
N ARG A 98 -5.38 12.19 6.62
CA ARG A 98 -4.84 11.63 7.85
C ARG A 98 -4.78 10.10 7.86
N TYR A 99 -5.80 9.44 7.32
CA TYR A 99 -5.88 7.99 7.34
C TYR A 99 -5.75 7.42 5.94
N ILE A 100 -4.95 6.38 5.80
CA ILE A 100 -4.78 5.68 4.52
C ILE A 100 -5.05 4.20 4.68
N LYS A 101 -5.48 3.58 3.59
CA LYS A 101 -5.62 2.13 3.47
C LYS A 101 -5.04 1.67 2.14
N SER A 102 -4.54 0.46 2.11
CA SER A 102 -4.26 -0.19 0.84
C SER A 102 -5.51 -0.89 0.33
N SER A 103 -5.67 -0.93 -0.97
CA SER A 103 -6.77 -1.63 -1.63
C SER A 103 -6.20 -2.50 -2.74
N VAL A 104 -6.53 -3.77 -2.73
CA VAL A 104 -6.09 -4.74 -3.72
C VAL A 104 -7.33 -5.30 -4.40
N THR A 105 -7.42 -5.13 -5.71
CA THR A 105 -8.50 -5.70 -6.52
C THR A 105 -7.93 -6.82 -7.38
N ILE A 106 -8.51 -7.99 -7.26
CA ILE A 106 -8.13 -9.18 -8.00
C ILE A 106 -9.18 -9.45 -9.05
N ALA A 107 -8.76 -9.63 -10.28
CA ALA A 107 -9.65 -9.92 -11.39
C ALA A 107 -9.10 -11.08 -12.23
N GLY A 108 -9.97 -11.68 -13.02
CA GLY A 108 -9.58 -12.68 -14.01
C GLY A 108 -9.55 -14.12 -13.53
N GLY A 109 -9.90 -14.40 -12.29
CA GLY A 109 -9.93 -15.77 -11.80
C GLY A 109 -9.54 -15.90 -10.34
N THR A 110 -9.23 -17.11 -9.91
CA THR A 110 -8.80 -17.39 -8.53
C THR A 110 -7.30 -17.20 -8.42
N GLY A 111 -6.88 -16.26 -7.58
CA GLY A 111 -5.47 -16.03 -7.31
C GLY A 111 -4.97 -16.93 -6.19
N THR A 112 -3.70 -17.32 -6.29
CA THR A 112 -3.05 -18.14 -5.26
C THR A 112 -1.81 -17.47 -4.68
N GLY A 113 -1.55 -16.23 -5.06
CA GLY A 113 -0.37 -15.49 -4.65
C GLY A 113 -0.56 -14.64 -3.41
N PHE A 114 0.45 -13.85 -3.14
CA PHE A 114 0.47 -12.89 -2.04
C PHE A 114 0.71 -11.49 -2.57
N VAL A 115 0.04 -10.52 -1.97
CA VAL A 115 0.30 -9.11 -2.21
C VAL A 115 0.50 -8.43 -0.87
N SER A 116 1.58 -7.67 -0.75
CA SER A 116 1.79 -6.84 0.42
C SER A 116 2.17 -5.43 0.00
N VAL A 117 1.70 -4.46 0.77
CA VAL A 117 2.11 -3.07 0.62
C VAL A 117 2.71 -2.63 1.95
N THR A 118 3.90 -2.09 1.91
CA THR A 118 4.62 -1.64 3.10
C THR A 118 4.99 -0.17 2.91
N GLY A 119 4.77 0.64 3.94
CA GLY A 119 5.17 2.03 3.94
C GLY A 119 6.38 2.26 4.82
N LEU A 120 7.31 3.09 4.36
CA LEU A 120 8.46 3.57 5.13
C LEU A 120 8.31 5.07 5.30
N ALA A 121 8.18 5.52 6.53
CA ALA A 121 7.92 6.92 6.84
C ALA A 121 8.80 7.41 7.99
N ALA A 122 9.09 8.71 8.01
CA ALA A 122 9.80 9.35 9.10
C ALA A 122 8.81 9.94 10.09
N LYS A 123 9.02 9.72 11.38
CA LYS A 123 8.23 10.35 12.42
C LYS A 123 8.59 11.81 12.59
N LYS A 124 7.59 12.64 12.89
CA LYS A 124 7.79 14.05 13.26
C LYS A 124 8.54 14.19 14.57
N TYR A 125 8.32 13.27 15.48
CA TYR A 125 8.89 13.29 16.84
C TYR A 125 9.62 11.98 17.11
N ASP A 126 10.68 12.08 17.86
CA ASP A 126 11.43 10.89 18.28
C ASP A 126 10.75 10.15 19.43
#